data_204fadf8e6abc7d60374462673d98a96
#
_entry.id   204fadf8e6abc7d60374462673d98a96
#
_cell.length_a   1.000
_cell.length_b   1.000
_cell.length_c   1.000
_cell.angle_alpha   90.00
_cell.angle_beta   90.00
_cell.angle_gamma   90.00
#
_symmetry.space_group_name_H-M   'P 1'
#
loop_
_entity.id
_entity.type
_entity.pdbx_description
1 polymer ?
#
loop_
_entity_poly.entity_id
_entity_poly.type
_entity_poly.pdbx_seq_one_letter_code
_entity_poly.pdbx_strand_id
1 'polypeptide(L)'
;TTTKEQLHAAMLPVYRKAEKIMQSMILAHLVLAFILVFYYDTWSITLGVTIPAILSYFLVVKLYPDTRFSRANAGIVIQTFMMLHIYQMHGLAEMHFFFFTSTAIMIIYMDWISIVPMAVYVSAQHLTFILLHNAGWQIYFFEDPYIGLTKAIFHYAVAIFQVVISCFWAYTFRQRVLENFYQNQALAKYSEEQLEGKDKILRNMIQDLGDITTSVRESYTDIVRSTKEVSL
;
A
#
# COMPACT_ATOMS: atom_id res chain seq x y z
N THR A 1 -15.82 -13.18 -13.23
CA THR A 1 -15.55 -13.10 -11.78
C THR A 1 -14.04 -13.11 -11.56
N THR A 2 -13.52 -12.00 -11.09
CA THR A 2 -12.09 -11.85 -10.77
C THR A 2 -11.71 -12.80 -9.64
N THR A 3 -10.70 -13.63 -9.85
CA THR A 3 -10.23 -14.55 -8.80
C THR A 3 -9.50 -13.77 -7.70
N LYS A 4 -9.49 -14.32 -6.47
CA LYS A 4 -8.73 -13.73 -5.34
C LYS A 4 -7.25 -13.57 -5.66
N GLU A 5 -6.71 -14.44 -6.48
CA GLU A 5 -5.30 -14.41 -6.94
C GLU A 5 -5.02 -13.23 -7.87
N GLN A 6 -5.90 -12.95 -8.83
CA GLN A 6 -5.77 -11.79 -9.71
C GLN A 6 -5.83 -10.47 -8.93
N LEU A 7 -6.75 -10.39 -7.95
CA LEU A 7 -6.87 -9.26 -7.06
C LEU A 7 -5.60 -9.04 -6.21
N HIS A 8 -5.04 -10.12 -5.68
CA HIS A 8 -3.79 -10.07 -4.93
C HIS A 8 -2.62 -9.64 -5.81
N ALA A 9 -2.50 -10.21 -7.01
CA ALA A 9 -1.46 -9.88 -7.98
C ALA A 9 -1.50 -8.39 -8.37
N ALA A 10 -2.70 -7.83 -8.62
CA ALA A 10 -2.88 -6.41 -8.92
C ALA A 10 -2.40 -5.49 -7.79
N MET A 11 -2.61 -5.89 -6.54
CA MET A 11 -2.26 -5.08 -5.36
C MET A 11 -0.83 -5.31 -4.84
N LEU A 12 -0.16 -6.37 -5.25
CA LEU A 12 1.17 -6.75 -4.74
C LEU A 12 2.23 -5.64 -4.89
N PRO A 13 2.34 -4.93 -6.02
CA PRO A 13 3.29 -3.81 -6.14
C PRO A 13 3.00 -2.67 -5.15
N VAL A 14 1.71 -2.40 -4.88
CA VAL A 14 1.28 -1.41 -3.90
C VAL A 14 1.73 -1.82 -2.50
N TYR A 15 1.47 -3.08 -2.11
CA TYR A 15 1.83 -3.58 -0.78
C TYR A 15 3.34 -3.53 -0.54
N ARG A 16 4.15 -3.94 -1.52
CA ARG A 16 5.62 -3.89 -1.41
C ARG A 16 6.19 -2.47 -1.32
N LYS A 17 5.60 -1.54 -2.07
CA LYS A 17 5.99 -0.13 -1.97
C LYS A 17 5.58 0.47 -0.63
N ALA A 18 4.35 0.19 -0.19
CA ALA A 18 3.83 0.64 1.10
C ALA A 18 4.67 0.09 2.26
N GLU A 19 5.10 -1.18 2.20
CA GLU A 19 5.95 -1.80 3.21
C GLU A 19 7.29 -1.07 3.37
N LYS A 20 7.95 -0.69 2.28
CA LYS A 20 9.19 0.10 2.32
C LYS A 20 9.00 1.47 2.97
N ILE A 21 7.87 2.14 2.67
CA ILE A 21 7.53 3.43 3.28
C ILE A 21 7.26 3.22 4.78
N MET A 22 6.53 2.19 5.15
CA MET A 22 6.24 1.86 6.55
C MET A 22 7.51 1.57 7.34
N GLN A 23 8.46 0.82 6.78
CA GLN A 23 9.78 0.58 7.39
C GLN A 23 10.49 1.90 7.71
N SER A 24 10.52 2.82 6.74
CA SER A 24 11.14 4.14 6.94
C SER A 24 10.43 4.95 8.02
N MET A 25 9.10 4.88 8.10
CA MET A 25 8.31 5.57 9.13
C MET A 25 8.57 4.99 10.53
N ILE A 26 8.57 3.66 10.66
CA ILE A 26 8.87 2.98 11.93
C ILE A 26 10.29 3.33 12.41
N LEU A 27 11.28 3.35 11.50
CA LEU A 27 12.65 3.76 11.85
C LEU A 27 12.72 5.24 12.25
N ALA A 28 11.97 6.12 11.59
CA ALA A 28 11.89 7.52 11.98
C ALA A 28 11.30 7.70 13.40
N HIS A 29 10.24 6.94 13.72
CA HIS A 29 9.67 6.94 15.08
C HIS A 29 10.60 6.31 16.11
N LEU A 30 11.40 5.30 15.74
CA LEU A 30 12.44 4.76 16.60
C LEU A 30 13.50 5.83 16.94
N VAL A 31 13.96 6.57 15.94
CA VAL A 31 14.92 7.69 16.17
C VAL A 31 14.28 8.75 17.05
N LEU A 32 13.03 9.13 16.79
CA LEU A 32 12.28 10.09 17.60
C LEU A 32 12.16 9.62 19.06
N ALA A 33 11.86 8.33 19.30
CA ALA A 33 11.79 7.76 20.64
C ALA A 33 13.11 7.95 21.41
N PHE A 34 14.26 7.73 20.74
CA PHE A 34 15.58 7.95 21.37
C PHE A 34 15.94 9.43 21.54
N ILE A 35 15.35 10.35 20.78
CA ILE A 35 15.49 11.79 21.01
C ILE A 35 14.66 12.21 22.23
N LEU A 36 13.40 11.75 22.30
CA LEU A 36 12.48 12.14 23.37
C LEU A 36 12.88 11.59 24.75
N VAL A 37 13.66 10.50 24.81
CA VAL A 37 14.09 9.88 26.06
C VAL A 37 14.86 10.86 26.98
N PHE A 38 15.55 11.85 26.39
CA PHE A 38 16.37 12.81 27.14
C PHE A 38 15.56 13.89 27.88
N TYR A 39 14.26 14.05 27.55
CA TYR A 39 13.42 15.06 28.22
C TYR A 39 13.05 14.67 29.66
N TYR A 40 12.71 13.39 29.88
CA TYR A 40 12.20 12.90 31.16
C TYR A 40 12.85 11.57 31.60
N ASP A 41 14.03 11.25 31.09
CA ASP A 41 14.81 10.05 31.45
C ASP A 41 14.02 8.73 31.34
N THR A 42 13.27 8.56 30.24
CA THR A 42 12.36 7.44 30.04
C THR A 42 13.02 6.20 29.43
N TRP A 43 14.30 5.91 29.71
CA TRP A 43 15.08 4.83 29.11
C TRP A 43 14.44 3.46 29.26
N SER A 44 14.02 3.10 30.48
CA SER A 44 13.47 1.77 30.76
C SER A 44 12.22 1.47 29.92
N ILE A 45 11.29 2.41 29.86
CA ILE A 45 10.06 2.23 29.05
C ILE A 45 10.36 2.30 27.55
N THR A 46 11.27 3.17 27.14
CA THR A 46 11.67 3.28 25.74
C THR A 46 12.25 1.96 25.22
N LEU A 47 13.22 1.38 25.91
CA LEU A 47 13.81 0.09 25.53
C LEU A 47 12.78 -1.05 25.65
N GLY A 48 11.99 -1.07 26.72
CA GLY A 48 10.97 -2.09 26.96
C GLY A 48 9.86 -2.12 25.91
N VAL A 49 9.58 -0.99 25.27
CA VAL A 49 8.54 -0.88 24.22
C VAL A 49 9.15 -1.00 22.83
N THR A 50 10.24 -0.30 22.53
CA THR A 50 10.80 -0.26 21.17
C THR A 50 11.38 -1.60 20.73
N ILE A 51 12.05 -2.34 21.62
CA ILE A 51 12.66 -3.63 21.26
C ILE A 51 11.60 -4.64 20.84
N PRO A 52 10.57 -4.96 21.65
CA PRO A 52 9.52 -5.88 21.22
C PRO A 52 8.74 -5.40 19.99
N ALA A 53 8.48 -4.09 19.86
CA ALA A 53 7.77 -3.53 18.72
C ALA A 53 8.54 -3.74 17.41
N ILE A 54 9.84 -3.41 17.39
CA ILE A 54 10.71 -3.61 16.23
C ILE A 54 10.86 -5.10 15.90
N LEU A 55 11.11 -5.94 16.91
CA LEU A 55 11.20 -7.39 16.70
C LEU A 55 9.91 -7.96 16.13
N SER A 56 8.75 -7.59 16.69
CA SER A 56 7.44 -8.00 16.17
C SER A 56 7.26 -7.60 14.70
N TYR A 57 7.58 -6.35 14.37
CA TYR A 57 7.45 -5.85 13.00
C TYR A 57 8.28 -6.67 12.01
N PHE A 58 9.59 -6.74 12.20
CA PHE A 58 10.47 -7.43 11.26
C PHE A 58 10.24 -8.93 11.20
N LEU A 59 9.90 -9.56 12.34
CA LEU A 59 9.57 -10.98 12.38
C LEU A 59 8.32 -11.28 11.58
N VAL A 60 7.25 -10.48 11.76
CA VAL A 60 5.98 -10.69 11.06
C VAL A 60 6.12 -10.40 9.56
N VAL A 61 6.82 -9.34 9.17
CA VAL A 61 7.09 -9.05 7.76
C VAL A 61 7.89 -10.19 7.09
N LYS A 62 8.84 -10.77 7.80
CA LYS A 62 9.66 -11.88 7.31
C LYS A 62 8.87 -13.19 7.18
N LEU A 63 8.03 -13.52 8.18
CA LEU A 63 7.30 -14.79 8.23
C LEU A 63 6.01 -14.77 7.41
N TYR A 64 5.37 -13.61 7.30
CA TYR A 64 4.07 -13.43 6.63
C TYR A 64 4.11 -12.26 5.61
N PRO A 65 5.04 -12.29 4.63
CA PRO A 65 5.18 -11.20 3.68
C PRO A 65 3.90 -11.00 2.86
N ASP A 66 3.62 -9.76 2.50
CA ASP A 66 2.51 -9.36 1.62
C ASP A 66 1.09 -9.74 2.14
N THR A 67 0.96 -10.15 3.42
CA THR A 67 -0.32 -10.56 4.02
C THR A 67 -1.05 -9.41 4.73
N ARG A 68 -2.35 -9.57 4.97
CA ARG A 68 -3.11 -8.66 5.83
C ARG A 68 -2.60 -8.65 7.27
N PHE A 69 -2.14 -9.79 7.75
CA PHE A 69 -1.58 -9.89 9.09
C PHE A 69 -0.34 -9.01 9.25
N SER A 70 0.57 -9.03 8.27
CA SER A 70 1.74 -8.15 8.25
C SER A 70 1.34 -6.66 8.29
N ARG A 71 0.40 -6.25 7.45
CA ARG A 71 -0.09 -4.86 7.41
C ARG A 71 -0.80 -4.44 8.70
N ALA A 72 -1.61 -5.32 9.29
CA ALA A 72 -2.27 -5.08 10.57
C ALA A 72 -1.23 -4.92 11.70
N ASN A 73 -0.21 -5.78 11.74
CA ASN A 73 0.89 -5.68 12.69
C ASN A 73 1.67 -4.37 12.52
N ALA A 74 1.94 -3.94 11.29
CA ALA A 74 2.57 -2.65 11.01
C ALA A 74 1.78 -1.48 11.61
N GLY A 75 0.44 -1.50 11.48
CA GLY A 75 -0.45 -0.52 12.11
C GLY A 75 -0.37 -0.54 13.65
N ILE A 76 -0.35 -1.72 14.25
CA ILE A 76 -0.20 -1.85 15.71
C ILE A 76 1.15 -1.33 16.16
N VAL A 77 2.23 -1.66 15.46
CA VAL A 77 3.58 -1.23 15.83
C VAL A 77 3.73 0.30 15.74
N ILE A 78 3.25 0.93 14.66
CA ILE A 78 3.37 2.39 14.55
C ILE A 78 2.54 3.09 15.63
N GLN A 79 1.38 2.57 16.01
CA GLN A 79 0.59 3.11 17.13
C GLN A 79 1.25 2.88 18.48
N THR A 80 1.98 1.78 18.65
CA THR A 80 2.78 1.55 19.87
C THR A 80 3.85 2.63 20.03
N PHE A 81 4.50 3.07 18.95
CA PHE A 81 5.40 4.23 19.00
C PHE A 81 4.68 5.52 19.36
N MET A 82 3.47 5.75 18.81
CA MET A 82 2.70 6.94 19.18
C MET A 82 2.42 7.01 20.69
N MET A 83 1.96 5.88 21.24
CA MET A 83 1.69 5.77 22.68
C MET A 83 2.95 5.99 23.51
N LEU A 84 4.10 5.46 23.04
CA LEU A 84 5.38 5.70 23.69
C LEU A 84 5.72 7.20 23.69
N HIS A 85 5.54 7.91 22.58
CA HIS A 85 5.85 9.35 22.51
C HIS A 85 4.95 10.18 23.44
N ILE A 86 3.65 9.84 23.53
CA ILE A 86 2.74 10.48 24.50
C ILE A 86 3.26 10.26 25.92
N TYR A 87 3.64 9.03 26.27
CA TYR A 87 4.18 8.71 27.59
C TYR A 87 5.49 9.43 27.88
N GLN A 88 6.44 9.43 26.91
CA GLN A 88 7.74 10.11 27.02
C GLN A 88 7.62 11.61 27.27
N MET A 89 6.56 12.23 26.76
CA MET A 89 6.27 13.67 26.92
C MET A 89 5.21 13.95 27.98
N HIS A 90 5.03 13.01 28.93
CA HIS A 90 4.14 13.14 30.08
C HIS A 90 2.70 13.53 29.74
N GLY A 91 2.18 13.00 28.63
CA GLY A 91 0.80 13.21 28.23
C GLY A 91 0.55 14.48 27.42
N LEU A 92 1.61 15.17 26.98
CA LEU A 92 1.51 16.40 26.18
C LEU A 92 0.49 16.22 25.05
N ALA A 93 -0.52 17.10 24.98
CA ALA A 93 -1.66 16.97 24.09
C ALA A 93 -1.25 16.90 22.61
N GLU A 94 -0.21 17.64 22.22
CA GLU A 94 0.32 17.66 20.87
C GLU A 94 0.85 16.30 20.40
N MET A 95 1.32 15.45 21.32
CA MET A 95 1.78 14.11 20.97
C MET A 95 0.64 13.21 20.49
N HIS A 96 -0.60 13.48 20.87
CA HIS A 96 -1.77 12.77 20.36
C HIS A 96 -2.03 13.04 18.87
N PHE A 97 -1.52 14.13 18.31
CA PHE A 97 -1.66 14.40 16.86
C PHE A 97 -0.92 13.37 15.98
N PHE A 98 0.08 12.70 16.52
CA PHE A 98 0.71 11.58 15.81
C PHE A 98 -0.26 10.44 15.50
N PHE A 99 -1.37 10.31 16.24
CA PHE A 99 -2.43 9.36 15.91
C PHE A 99 -3.01 9.61 14.53
N PHE A 100 -3.27 10.87 14.18
CA PHE A 100 -3.81 11.24 12.88
C PHE A 100 -2.80 10.93 11.76
N THR A 101 -1.53 11.26 11.99
CA THR A 101 -0.45 11.00 11.03
C THR A 101 -0.26 9.50 10.80
N SER A 102 -0.18 8.70 11.85
CA SER A 102 0.01 7.25 11.75
C SER A 102 -1.19 6.53 11.13
N THR A 103 -2.42 6.99 11.43
CA THR A 103 -3.63 6.47 10.81
C THR A 103 -3.68 6.82 9.31
N ALA A 104 -3.27 8.05 8.95
CA ALA A 104 -3.17 8.49 7.56
C ALA A 104 -2.10 7.69 6.78
N ILE A 105 -0.97 7.38 7.40
CA ILE A 105 0.08 6.53 6.78
C ILE A 105 -0.47 5.15 6.42
N MET A 106 -1.35 4.56 7.20
CA MET A 106 -1.93 3.25 6.90
C MET A 106 -2.73 3.21 5.59
N ILE A 107 -3.19 4.37 5.07
CA ILE A 107 -3.88 4.47 3.78
C ILE A 107 -2.99 4.00 2.62
N ILE A 108 -1.66 4.10 2.75
CA ILE A 108 -0.71 3.68 1.69
C ILE A 108 -0.86 2.20 1.30
N TYR A 109 -1.32 1.35 2.22
CA TYR A 109 -1.61 -0.04 1.94
C TYR A 109 -2.88 -0.25 1.10
N MET A 110 -3.74 0.77 0.99
CA MET A 110 -5.02 0.67 0.28
C MET A 110 -5.85 -0.55 0.72
N ASP A 111 -5.76 -0.90 2.00
CA ASP A 111 -6.47 -2.04 2.61
C ASP A 111 -7.12 -1.60 3.93
N TRP A 112 -8.37 -1.11 3.84
CA TRP A 112 -9.10 -0.59 5.00
C TRP A 112 -9.26 -1.62 6.12
N ILE A 113 -9.32 -2.94 5.78
CA ILE A 113 -9.43 -4.01 6.78
C ILE A 113 -8.18 -4.06 7.67
N SER A 114 -7.01 -3.67 7.16
CA SER A 114 -5.76 -3.63 7.93
C SER A 114 -5.70 -2.44 8.91
N ILE A 115 -6.55 -1.42 8.74
CA ILE A 115 -6.67 -0.27 9.66
C ILE A 115 -7.47 -0.65 10.91
N VAL A 116 -8.45 -1.54 10.79
CA VAL A 116 -9.36 -1.90 11.88
C VAL A 116 -8.64 -2.47 13.11
N PRO A 117 -7.72 -3.46 13.01
CA PRO A 117 -6.99 -3.99 14.17
C PRO A 117 -6.20 -2.92 14.92
N MET A 118 -5.60 -1.99 14.20
CA MET A 118 -4.90 -0.84 14.77
C MET A 118 -5.86 0.05 15.57
N ALA A 119 -7.03 0.37 15.02
CA ALA A 119 -8.04 1.21 15.67
C ALA A 119 -8.58 0.54 16.94
N VAL A 120 -8.84 -0.77 16.89
CA VAL A 120 -9.27 -1.55 18.07
C VAL A 120 -8.19 -1.55 19.15
N TYR A 121 -6.93 -1.78 18.77
CA TYR A 121 -5.79 -1.77 19.69
C TYR A 121 -5.66 -0.42 20.41
N VAL A 122 -5.67 0.69 19.66
CA VAL A 122 -5.58 2.05 20.22
C VAL A 122 -6.76 2.34 21.16
N SER A 123 -7.97 1.99 20.72
CA SER A 123 -9.17 2.24 21.51
C SER A 123 -9.15 1.47 22.84
N ALA A 124 -8.77 0.21 22.82
CA ALA A 124 -8.65 -0.62 24.01
C ALA A 124 -7.58 -0.07 24.99
N GLN A 125 -6.43 0.31 24.44
CA GLN A 125 -5.33 0.87 25.23
C GLN A 125 -5.70 2.23 25.85
N HIS A 126 -6.30 3.15 25.08
CA HIS A 126 -6.76 4.45 25.63
C HIS A 126 -7.79 4.27 26.73
N LEU A 127 -8.78 3.39 26.52
CA LEU A 127 -9.77 3.10 27.56
C LEU A 127 -9.10 2.57 28.83
N THR A 128 -8.18 1.63 28.69
CA THR A 128 -7.43 1.09 29.82
C THR A 128 -6.66 2.18 30.55
N PHE A 129 -6.00 3.08 29.81
CA PHE A 129 -5.21 4.15 30.40
C PHE A 129 -6.09 5.22 31.06
N ILE A 130 -7.26 5.56 30.52
CA ILE A 130 -8.24 6.44 31.17
C ILE A 130 -8.68 5.83 32.51
N LEU A 131 -9.03 4.55 32.53
CA LEU A 131 -9.49 3.87 33.75
C LEU A 131 -8.39 3.82 34.83
N LEU A 132 -7.17 3.45 34.45
CA LEU A 132 -6.04 3.40 35.38
C LEU A 132 -5.63 4.78 35.88
N HIS A 133 -5.61 5.78 35.00
CA HIS A 133 -5.32 7.17 35.35
C HIS A 133 -6.35 7.73 36.36
N ASN A 134 -7.64 7.52 36.08
CA ASN A 134 -8.72 7.96 36.98
C ASN A 134 -8.75 7.17 38.31
N ALA A 135 -8.16 5.98 38.35
CA ALA A 135 -7.95 5.20 39.56
C ALA A 135 -6.71 5.62 40.38
N GLY A 136 -5.99 6.66 39.92
CA GLY A 136 -4.84 7.22 40.65
C GLY A 136 -3.49 6.56 40.32
N TRP A 137 -3.42 5.72 39.27
CA TRP A 137 -2.13 5.18 38.81
C TRP A 137 -1.31 6.28 38.13
N GLN A 138 -0.01 6.32 38.38
CA GLN A 138 0.92 7.24 37.72
C GLN A 138 1.14 6.82 36.27
N ILE A 139 0.22 7.20 35.39
CA ILE A 139 0.31 6.98 33.96
C ILE A 139 0.48 8.33 33.27
N TYR A 140 1.63 8.56 32.68
CA TYR A 140 1.96 9.79 31.95
C TYR A 140 1.36 9.76 30.54
N PHE A 141 0.02 9.81 30.46
CA PHE A 141 -0.69 9.72 29.19
C PHE A 141 -1.67 10.89 28.97
N PHE A 142 -2.06 11.55 30.05
CA PHE A 142 -2.95 12.71 30.05
C PHE A 142 -2.38 13.80 30.94
N GLU A 143 -2.55 15.07 30.52
CA GLU A 143 -2.18 16.24 31.35
C GLU A 143 -3.17 16.50 32.45
N ASP A 144 -4.47 16.26 32.20
CA ASP A 144 -5.52 16.49 33.19
C ASP A 144 -5.46 15.45 34.33
N PRO A 145 -5.69 15.84 35.54
CA PRO A 145 -5.66 14.92 36.69
C PRO A 145 -6.83 13.91 36.69
N TYR A 146 -7.88 14.19 35.92
CA TYR A 146 -9.06 13.33 35.77
C TYR A 146 -9.69 13.47 34.37
N ILE A 147 -9.98 12.38 33.74
CA ILE A 147 -10.64 12.35 32.44
C ILE A 147 -12.11 12.04 32.61
N GLY A 148 -12.94 13.11 32.55
CA GLY A 148 -14.39 12.98 32.60
C GLY A 148 -15.00 12.32 31.37
N LEU A 149 -16.20 11.74 31.53
CA LEU A 149 -16.91 11.02 30.47
C LEU A 149 -17.11 11.87 29.21
N THR A 150 -17.48 13.14 29.36
CA THR A 150 -17.70 14.05 28.22
C THR A 150 -16.43 14.22 27.41
N LYS A 151 -15.27 14.45 28.06
CA LYS A 151 -13.97 14.58 27.37
C LYS A 151 -13.59 13.28 26.66
N ALA A 152 -13.80 12.12 27.31
CA ALA A 152 -13.56 10.82 26.71
C ALA A 152 -14.43 10.59 25.47
N ILE A 153 -15.74 10.91 25.53
CA ILE A 153 -16.65 10.77 24.37
C ILE A 153 -16.19 11.64 23.20
N PHE A 154 -15.86 12.91 23.42
CA PHE A 154 -15.36 13.77 22.35
C PHE A 154 -14.04 13.27 21.76
N HIS A 155 -13.12 12.81 22.60
CA HIS A 155 -11.85 12.25 22.15
C HIS A 155 -12.07 11.03 21.24
N TYR A 156 -12.91 10.07 21.65
CA TYR A 156 -13.26 8.92 20.85
C TYR A 156 -14.02 9.27 19.57
N ALA A 157 -14.93 10.24 19.61
CA ALA A 157 -15.67 10.67 18.43
C ALA A 157 -14.73 11.18 17.32
N VAL A 158 -13.74 12.01 17.68
CA VAL A 158 -12.73 12.51 16.75
C VAL A 158 -11.85 11.38 16.20
N ALA A 159 -11.43 10.45 17.06
CA ALA A 159 -10.63 9.30 16.65
C ALA A 159 -11.40 8.36 15.69
N ILE A 160 -12.67 8.06 16.00
CA ILE A 160 -13.54 7.25 15.13
C ILE A 160 -13.73 7.94 13.77
N PHE A 161 -13.99 9.24 13.77
CA PHE A 161 -14.14 10.02 12.54
C PHE A 161 -12.87 9.90 11.65
N GLN A 162 -11.69 10.05 12.25
CA GLN A 162 -10.41 9.87 11.54
C GLN A 162 -10.28 8.46 10.95
N VAL A 163 -10.58 7.42 11.73
CA VAL A 163 -10.50 6.03 11.26
C VAL A 163 -11.46 5.79 10.10
N VAL A 164 -12.70 6.27 10.19
CA VAL A 164 -13.71 6.13 9.13
C VAL A 164 -13.23 6.81 7.84
N ILE A 165 -12.71 8.03 7.92
CA ILE A 165 -12.17 8.74 6.76
C ILE A 165 -10.97 7.96 6.17
N SER A 166 -10.07 7.47 7.00
CA SER A 166 -8.89 6.71 6.53
C SER A 166 -9.29 5.41 5.85
N CYS A 167 -10.28 4.69 6.40
CA CYS A 167 -10.84 3.49 5.77
C CYS A 167 -11.51 3.80 4.43
N PHE A 168 -12.29 4.89 4.36
CA PHE A 168 -12.93 5.35 3.12
C PHE A 168 -11.88 5.65 2.03
N TRP A 169 -10.83 6.39 2.35
CA TRP A 169 -9.77 6.69 1.39
C TRP A 169 -8.98 5.46 0.98
N ALA A 170 -8.63 4.58 1.93
CA ALA A 170 -7.95 3.33 1.62
C ALA A 170 -8.79 2.46 0.66
N TYR A 171 -10.10 2.36 0.89
CA TYR A 171 -11.03 1.68 0.00
C TYR A 171 -11.08 2.33 -1.39
N THR A 172 -11.26 3.65 -1.45
CA THR A 172 -11.39 4.40 -2.71
C THR A 172 -10.13 4.29 -3.56
N PHE A 173 -8.95 4.43 -2.95
CA PHE A 173 -7.69 4.28 -3.68
C PHE A 173 -7.48 2.85 -4.19
N ARG A 174 -7.86 1.86 -3.41
CA ARG A 174 -7.86 0.47 -3.87
C ARG A 174 -8.70 0.27 -5.11
N GLN A 175 -9.94 0.80 -5.14
CA GLN A 175 -10.82 0.66 -6.30
C GLN A 175 -10.19 1.28 -7.55
N ARG A 176 -9.62 2.47 -7.45
CA ARG A 176 -8.92 3.14 -8.57
C ARG A 176 -7.75 2.32 -9.11
N VAL A 177 -6.93 1.73 -8.23
CA VAL A 177 -5.82 0.87 -8.67
C VAL A 177 -6.33 -0.34 -9.41
N LEU A 178 -7.40 -0.97 -8.94
CA LEU A 178 -7.98 -2.14 -9.57
C LEU A 178 -8.61 -1.79 -10.93
N GLU A 179 -9.36 -0.71 -11.02
CA GLU A 179 -9.92 -0.21 -12.29
C GLU A 179 -8.82 0.04 -13.32
N ASN A 180 -7.76 0.75 -12.95
CA ASN A 180 -6.61 1.00 -13.82
C ASN A 180 -5.92 -0.32 -14.25
N PHE A 181 -5.79 -1.27 -13.34
CA PHE A 181 -5.21 -2.57 -13.65
C PHE A 181 -6.02 -3.32 -14.72
N TYR A 182 -7.35 -3.38 -14.59
CA TYR A 182 -8.21 -4.03 -15.56
C TYR A 182 -8.27 -3.30 -16.89
N GLN A 183 -8.29 -1.97 -16.88
CA GLN A 183 -8.23 -1.17 -18.10
C GLN A 183 -6.93 -1.42 -18.86
N ASN A 184 -5.80 -1.47 -18.16
CA ASN A 184 -4.51 -1.75 -18.78
C ASN A 184 -4.44 -3.19 -19.36
N GLN A 185 -5.02 -4.17 -18.68
CA GLN A 185 -5.11 -5.53 -19.24
C GLN A 185 -5.98 -5.59 -20.49
N ALA A 186 -7.13 -4.92 -20.49
CA ALA A 186 -8.00 -4.88 -21.66
C ALA A 186 -7.30 -4.18 -22.85
N LEU A 187 -6.59 -3.08 -22.58
CA LEU A 187 -5.83 -2.36 -23.61
C LEU A 187 -4.68 -3.20 -24.17
N ALA A 188 -3.96 -3.91 -23.31
CA ALA A 188 -2.88 -4.80 -23.74
C ALA A 188 -3.41 -5.90 -24.67
N LYS A 189 -4.53 -6.55 -24.31
CA LYS A 189 -5.17 -7.57 -25.12
C LYS A 189 -5.63 -7.03 -26.47
N TYR A 190 -6.28 -5.86 -26.47
CA TYR A 190 -6.68 -5.19 -27.71
C TYR A 190 -5.50 -4.87 -28.62
N SER A 191 -4.39 -4.39 -28.03
CA SER A 191 -3.15 -4.11 -28.78
C SER A 191 -2.54 -5.37 -29.39
N GLU A 192 -2.57 -6.49 -28.66
CA GLU A 192 -2.08 -7.79 -29.15
C GLU A 192 -2.92 -8.29 -30.34
N GLU A 193 -4.26 -8.24 -30.22
CA GLU A 193 -5.18 -8.61 -31.32
C GLU A 193 -4.95 -7.75 -32.58
N GLN A 194 -4.69 -6.44 -32.41
CA GLN A 194 -4.39 -5.53 -33.51
C GLN A 194 -3.05 -5.86 -34.20
N LEU A 195 -2.04 -6.23 -33.40
CA LEU A 195 -0.72 -6.64 -33.92
C LEU A 195 -0.81 -7.94 -34.73
N GLU A 196 -1.52 -8.94 -34.21
CA GLU A 196 -1.76 -10.20 -34.95
C GLU A 196 -2.50 -9.97 -36.27
N GLY A 197 -3.54 -9.09 -36.25
CA GLY A 197 -4.26 -8.71 -37.47
C GLY A 197 -3.36 -8.05 -38.51
N LYS A 198 -2.50 -7.12 -38.11
CA LYS A 198 -1.53 -6.45 -38.97
C LYS A 198 -0.49 -7.41 -39.51
N ASP A 199 0.01 -8.33 -38.70
CA ASP A 199 0.99 -9.34 -39.14
C ASP A 199 0.40 -10.28 -40.21
N LYS A 200 -0.86 -10.67 -40.05
CA LYS A 200 -1.58 -11.47 -41.05
C LYS A 200 -1.74 -10.72 -42.37
N ILE A 201 -2.12 -9.44 -42.33
CA ILE A 201 -2.25 -8.62 -43.54
C ILE A 201 -0.85 -8.51 -44.24
N LEU A 202 0.19 -8.23 -43.46
CA LEU A 202 1.55 -8.13 -44.02
C LEU A 202 2.02 -9.41 -44.69
N ARG A 203 1.77 -10.58 -44.08
CA ARG A 203 2.10 -11.88 -44.71
C ARG A 203 1.37 -12.10 -46.02
N ASN A 204 0.08 -11.77 -46.08
CA ASN A 204 -0.71 -11.88 -47.32
C ASN A 204 -0.14 -10.95 -48.40
N MET A 205 0.18 -9.69 -48.06
CA MET A 205 0.81 -8.76 -49.02
C MET A 205 2.16 -9.26 -49.55
N ILE A 206 2.99 -9.84 -48.70
CA ILE A 206 4.28 -10.42 -49.10
C ILE A 206 4.07 -11.58 -50.10
N GLN A 207 3.09 -12.43 -49.84
CA GLN A 207 2.74 -13.54 -50.73
C GLN A 207 2.23 -13.02 -52.09
N ASP A 208 1.30 -12.07 -52.08
CA ASP A 208 0.77 -11.47 -53.31
C ASP A 208 1.87 -10.81 -54.16
N LEU A 209 2.82 -10.09 -53.51
CA LEU A 209 3.98 -9.52 -54.19
C LEU A 209 4.88 -10.59 -54.77
N GLY A 210 5.06 -11.73 -54.11
CA GLY A 210 5.80 -12.90 -54.61
C GLY A 210 5.15 -13.46 -55.88
N ASP A 211 3.83 -13.62 -55.88
CA ASP A 211 3.08 -14.13 -57.03
C ASP A 211 3.13 -13.17 -58.24
N ILE A 212 2.96 -11.85 -57.97
CA ILE A 212 3.11 -10.81 -58.99
C ILE A 212 4.52 -10.83 -59.60
N THR A 213 5.55 -10.92 -58.77
CA THR A 213 6.96 -10.95 -59.20
C THR A 213 7.23 -12.17 -60.11
N THR A 214 6.65 -13.32 -59.75
CA THR A 214 6.75 -14.56 -60.55
C THR A 214 6.07 -14.39 -61.89
N SER A 215 4.84 -13.88 -61.92
CA SER A 215 4.07 -13.63 -63.16
C SER A 215 4.77 -12.62 -64.08
N VAL A 216 5.34 -11.55 -63.57
CA VAL A 216 6.13 -10.57 -64.33
C VAL A 216 7.37 -11.22 -64.95
N ARG A 217 8.05 -12.08 -64.19
CA ARG A 217 9.24 -12.82 -64.68
C ARG A 217 8.88 -13.76 -65.81
N GLU A 218 7.80 -14.50 -65.69
CA GLU A 218 7.31 -15.40 -66.75
C GLU A 218 6.95 -14.64 -68.04
N SER A 219 6.16 -13.53 -67.88
CA SER A 219 5.79 -12.65 -68.98
C SER A 219 7.03 -12.08 -69.71
N TYR A 220 8.02 -11.63 -68.92
CA TYR A 220 9.27 -11.11 -69.45
C TYR A 220 10.02 -12.20 -70.24
N THR A 221 10.06 -13.47 -69.79
CA THR A 221 10.69 -14.58 -70.44
C THR A 221 10.01 -14.90 -71.74
N ASP A 222 8.70 -14.88 -71.83
CA ASP A 222 7.88 -15.11 -73.00
C ASP A 222 8.08 -14.01 -74.06
N ILE A 223 8.16 -12.76 -73.65
CA ILE A 223 8.45 -11.63 -74.53
C ILE A 223 9.88 -11.82 -75.16
N VAL A 224 10.87 -12.17 -74.40
CA VAL A 224 12.23 -12.39 -74.88
C VAL A 224 12.26 -13.56 -75.86
N ARG A 225 11.49 -14.62 -75.60
CA ARG A 225 11.41 -15.80 -76.55
C ARG A 225 10.77 -15.40 -77.88
N SER A 226 9.61 -14.71 -77.83
CA SER A 226 8.88 -14.28 -79.05
C SER A 226 9.70 -13.28 -79.89
N THR A 227 10.46 -12.39 -79.22
CA THR A 227 11.32 -11.41 -79.95
C THR A 227 12.47 -12.09 -80.65
N LYS A 228 13.02 -13.22 -80.11
CA LYS A 228 14.01 -14.02 -80.79
C LYS A 228 13.43 -14.76 -81.97
N GLU A 229 12.19 -15.26 -81.90
CA GLU A 229 11.56 -16.02 -83.02
C GLU A 229 11.19 -15.05 -84.18
N VAL A 230 10.99 -13.80 -83.97
CA VAL A 230 10.67 -12.77 -84.99
C VAL A 230 11.97 -12.25 -85.70
N SER A 231 13.13 -12.43 -85.08
CA SER A 231 14.44 -11.95 -85.60
C SER A 231 15.24 -13.04 -86.46
N LEU A 232 14.63 -14.17 -86.66
CA LEU A 232 15.08 -15.24 -87.56
C LEU A 232 14.29 -15.27 -88.88
#